data_dd4008f428f4c8d2f5844cd757b5f29b
#
_entry.id   dd4008f428f4c8d2f5844cd757b5f29b
#
_cell.length_a   1.000
_cell.length_b   1.000
_cell.length_c   1.000
_cell.angle_alpha   90.00
_cell.angle_beta   90.00
_cell.angle_gamma   90.00
#
_symmetry.space_group_name_H-M   'P 1'
#
loop_
_entity.id
_entity.type
_entity.pdbx_description
1 polymer ?
#
loop_
_entity_poly.entity_id
_entity_poly.type
_entity_poly.pdbx_seq_one_letter_code
_entity_poly.pdbx_strand_id
1 'polypeptide(L)'
;EKNFTGGAFMSKEKSLSELDEIVELSYLYDFYGALLKESNRVVFEDYVLSNLSLSEIAKERDITRQGVYDIVKRCRTRLKGYEEKLHLIEKFQLTKLHLIAKFMSAKRSVEQIHALTKQFHESHDEAVIVEIEQISNQILEEL
;
A
#
# COMPACT_ATOMS: atom_id res chain seq x y z
N GLU A 1 -42.45 -17.41 12.35
CA GLU A 1 -41.48 -16.33 12.16
C GLU A 1 -40.08 -16.94 12.27
N LYS A 2 -39.43 -17.11 11.12
CA LYS A 2 -38.07 -17.67 11.04
C LYS A 2 -37.11 -16.54 10.76
N ASN A 3 -36.18 -16.33 11.67
CA ASN A 3 -35.08 -15.37 11.60
C ASN A 3 -34.19 -15.65 10.37
N PHE A 4 -34.15 -14.67 9.47
CA PHE A 4 -33.32 -14.67 8.27
C PHE A 4 -32.38 -13.45 8.32
N THR A 5 -31.36 -13.48 9.16
CA THR A 5 -30.37 -12.37 9.24
C THR A 5 -28.89 -12.83 9.41
N GLY A 6 -28.61 -14.13 9.45
CA GLY A 6 -27.21 -14.62 9.66
C GLY A 6 -26.37 -14.79 8.38
N GLY A 7 -26.99 -15.04 7.23
CA GLY A 7 -26.27 -15.43 6.02
C GLY A 7 -25.58 -14.29 5.26
N ALA A 8 -26.17 -13.10 5.27
CA ALA A 8 -25.62 -11.95 4.53
C ALA A 8 -24.42 -11.32 5.22
N PHE A 9 -24.37 -11.34 6.55
CA PHE A 9 -23.26 -10.78 7.32
C PHE A 9 -21.99 -11.64 7.22
N MET A 10 -22.12 -12.97 7.33
CA MET A 10 -21.00 -13.92 7.16
C MET A 10 -20.43 -13.93 5.73
N SER A 11 -21.27 -13.74 4.71
CA SER A 11 -20.83 -13.62 3.31
C SER A 11 -20.00 -12.36 3.07
N LYS A 12 -20.35 -11.24 3.73
CA LYS A 12 -19.65 -9.96 3.60
C LYS A 12 -18.29 -9.96 4.31
N GLU A 13 -18.18 -10.55 5.49
CA GLU A 13 -16.90 -10.71 6.19
C GLU A 13 -15.94 -11.61 5.43
N LYS A 14 -16.43 -12.69 4.84
CA LYS A 14 -15.62 -13.60 4.04
C LYS A 14 -15.09 -12.94 2.78
N SER A 15 -15.88 -12.10 2.11
CA SER A 15 -15.45 -11.34 0.93
C SER A 15 -14.41 -10.25 1.26
N LEU A 16 -14.50 -9.59 2.40
CA LEU A 16 -13.51 -8.61 2.87
C LEU A 16 -12.18 -9.29 3.19
N SER A 17 -12.20 -10.43 3.88
CA SER A 17 -10.99 -11.22 4.17
C SER A 17 -10.31 -11.72 2.90
N GLU A 18 -11.07 -12.12 1.88
CA GLU A 18 -10.51 -12.53 0.58
C GLU A 18 -9.87 -11.35 -0.17
N LEU A 19 -10.47 -10.15 -0.10
CA LEU A 19 -9.91 -8.94 -0.69
C LEU A 19 -8.62 -8.51 0.02
N ASP A 20 -8.59 -8.54 1.34
CA ASP A 20 -7.39 -8.21 2.12
C ASP A 20 -6.24 -9.18 1.78
N GLU A 21 -6.55 -10.45 1.58
CA GLU A 21 -5.58 -11.46 1.17
C GLU A 21 -5.01 -11.18 -0.24
N ILE A 22 -5.84 -10.83 -1.21
CA ILE A 22 -5.39 -10.49 -2.57
C ILE A 22 -4.52 -9.23 -2.55
N VAL A 23 -4.86 -8.22 -1.76
CA VAL A 23 -4.06 -7.01 -1.59
C VAL A 23 -2.68 -7.35 -0.99
N GLU A 24 -2.62 -8.17 0.06
CA GLU A 24 -1.36 -8.65 0.65
C GLU A 24 -0.50 -9.37 -0.41
N LEU A 25 -1.12 -10.28 -1.16
CA LEU A 25 -0.42 -11.04 -2.21
C LEU A 25 0.07 -10.15 -3.36
N SER A 26 -0.66 -9.10 -3.71
CA SER A 26 -0.23 -8.13 -4.72
C SER A 26 1.03 -7.40 -4.29
N TYR A 27 1.10 -6.92 -3.04
CA TYR A 27 2.32 -6.31 -2.51
C TYR A 27 3.50 -7.27 -2.50
N LEU A 28 3.31 -8.49 -2.05
CA LEU A 28 4.34 -9.53 -2.07
C LEU A 28 4.83 -9.81 -3.49
N TYR A 29 3.91 -9.82 -4.46
CA TYR A 29 4.24 -10.02 -5.86
C TYR A 29 5.02 -8.85 -6.45
N ASP A 30 4.62 -7.61 -6.17
CA ASP A 30 5.31 -6.41 -6.66
C ASP A 30 6.79 -6.37 -6.23
N PHE A 31 7.08 -6.80 -5.00
CA PHE A 31 8.44 -6.78 -4.47
C PHE A 31 9.26 -8.02 -4.82
N TYR A 32 8.65 -9.18 -4.88
CA TYR A 32 9.35 -10.46 -4.95
C TYR A 32 8.93 -11.35 -6.12
N GLY A 33 7.97 -10.95 -6.92
CA GLY A 33 7.42 -11.76 -8.02
C GLY A 33 8.49 -12.19 -9.03
N ALA A 34 9.48 -11.32 -9.29
CA ALA A 34 10.60 -11.62 -10.17
C ALA A 34 11.49 -12.80 -9.68
N LEU A 35 11.42 -13.15 -8.39
CA LEU A 35 12.15 -14.28 -7.81
C LEU A 35 11.41 -15.62 -7.95
N LEU A 36 10.17 -15.60 -8.43
CA LEU A 36 9.43 -16.82 -8.72
C LEU A 36 9.90 -17.45 -10.02
N LYS A 37 9.82 -18.79 -10.08
CA LYS A 37 10.05 -19.51 -11.34
C LYS A 37 8.99 -19.09 -12.35
N GLU A 38 9.37 -18.79 -13.59
CA GLU A 38 8.51 -18.30 -14.68
C GLU A 38 7.20 -19.07 -14.81
N SER A 39 7.26 -20.41 -14.85
CA SER A 39 6.07 -21.26 -14.99
C SER A 39 5.07 -21.14 -13.83
N ASN A 40 5.51 -20.75 -12.64
CA ASN A 40 4.65 -20.53 -11.48
C ASN A 40 4.20 -19.07 -11.42
N ARG A 41 5.07 -18.16 -11.86
CA ARG A 41 4.81 -16.71 -11.86
C ARG A 41 3.59 -16.39 -12.70
N VAL A 42 3.52 -16.90 -13.93
CA VAL A 42 2.38 -16.64 -14.84
C VAL A 42 1.04 -17.12 -14.27
N VAL A 43 1.01 -18.25 -13.59
CA VAL A 43 -0.20 -18.76 -12.92
C VAL A 43 -0.56 -17.89 -11.70
N PHE A 44 0.43 -17.41 -10.98
CA PHE A 44 0.23 -16.54 -9.83
C PHE A 44 -0.24 -15.14 -10.25
N GLU A 45 0.27 -14.60 -11.36
CA GLU A 45 -0.19 -13.34 -11.97
C GLU A 45 -1.67 -13.42 -12.36
N ASP A 46 -2.10 -14.49 -13.03
CA ASP A 46 -3.50 -14.70 -13.39
C ASP A 46 -4.41 -14.66 -12.16
N TYR A 47 -3.95 -15.26 -11.05
CA TYR A 47 -4.71 -15.29 -9.81
C TYR A 47 -4.77 -13.93 -9.10
N VAL A 48 -3.62 -13.23 -8.98
CA VAL A 48 -3.50 -12.03 -8.14
C VAL A 48 -3.81 -10.75 -8.92
N LEU A 49 -3.33 -10.62 -10.16
CA LEU A 49 -3.45 -9.39 -10.94
C LEU A 49 -4.66 -9.42 -11.87
N SER A 50 -4.95 -10.56 -12.49
CA SER A 50 -6.09 -10.72 -13.40
C SER A 50 -7.38 -11.11 -12.67
N ASN A 51 -7.30 -11.38 -11.37
CA ASN A 51 -8.43 -11.77 -10.52
C ASN A 51 -9.22 -12.97 -11.06
N LEU A 52 -8.52 -13.90 -11.73
CA LEU A 52 -9.13 -15.11 -12.25
C LEU A 52 -9.33 -16.14 -11.13
N SER A 53 -10.44 -16.87 -11.19
CA SER A 53 -10.67 -18.00 -10.30
C SER A 53 -9.75 -19.18 -10.62
N LEU A 54 -9.51 -20.05 -9.63
CA LEU A 54 -8.70 -21.25 -9.83
C LEU A 54 -9.21 -22.12 -10.98
N SER A 55 -10.53 -22.14 -11.22
CA SER A 55 -11.14 -22.92 -12.30
C SER A 55 -10.94 -22.31 -13.68
N GLU A 56 -10.95 -20.98 -13.79
CA GLU A 56 -10.66 -20.26 -15.02
C GLU A 56 -9.20 -20.44 -15.42
N ILE A 57 -8.26 -20.23 -14.47
CA ILE A 57 -6.83 -20.45 -14.70
C ILE A 57 -6.55 -21.89 -15.13
N ALA A 58 -7.18 -22.87 -14.45
CA ALA A 58 -7.02 -24.28 -14.76
C ALA A 58 -7.42 -24.58 -16.22
N LYS A 59 -8.53 -23.99 -16.68
CA LYS A 59 -9.03 -24.12 -18.04
C LYS A 59 -8.14 -23.43 -19.07
N GLU A 60 -7.67 -22.21 -18.78
CA GLU A 60 -6.81 -21.44 -19.70
C GLU A 60 -5.41 -22.05 -19.85
N ARG A 61 -4.87 -22.63 -18.77
CA ARG A 61 -3.52 -23.19 -18.72
C ARG A 61 -3.46 -24.70 -18.98
N ASP A 62 -4.60 -25.33 -19.25
CA ASP A 62 -4.73 -26.79 -19.44
C ASP A 62 -4.10 -27.62 -18.32
N ILE A 63 -4.37 -27.22 -17.08
CA ILE A 63 -3.94 -27.90 -15.85
C ILE A 63 -5.12 -28.13 -14.92
N THR A 64 -4.95 -28.98 -13.91
CA THR A 64 -6.04 -29.23 -12.95
C THR A 64 -6.25 -28.05 -12.00
N ARG A 65 -7.49 -27.85 -11.55
CA ARG A 65 -7.81 -26.85 -10.49
C ARG A 65 -6.94 -27.05 -9.24
N GLN A 66 -6.70 -28.32 -8.86
CA GLN A 66 -5.81 -28.65 -7.74
C GLN A 66 -4.36 -28.22 -8.04
N GLY A 67 -3.89 -28.42 -9.26
CA GLY A 67 -2.56 -27.99 -9.70
C GLY A 67 -2.39 -26.46 -9.59
N VAL A 68 -3.41 -25.67 -10.01
CA VAL A 68 -3.42 -24.20 -9.83
C VAL A 68 -3.34 -23.85 -8.33
N TYR A 69 -4.18 -24.45 -7.50
CA TYR A 69 -4.18 -24.23 -6.05
C TYR A 69 -2.81 -24.48 -5.43
N ASP A 70 -2.17 -25.60 -5.79
CA ASP A 70 -0.84 -25.96 -5.26
C ASP A 70 0.25 -24.99 -5.72
N ILE A 71 0.17 -24.47 -6.95
CA ILE A 71 1.09 -23.45 -7.46
C ILE A 71 0.90 -22.16 -6.66
N VAL A 72 -0.33 -21.65 -6.55
CA VAL A 72 -0.64 -20.42 -5.81
C VAL A 72 -0.19 -20.53 -4.36
N LYS A 73 -0.49 -21.63 -3.69
CA LYS A 73 -0.07 -21.91 -2.31
C LYS A 73 1.46 -21.87 -2.15
N ARG A 74 2.20 -22.53 -3.06
CA ARG A 74 3.68 -22.53 -3.04
C ARG A 74 4.26 -21.13 -3.30
N CYS A 75 3.72 -20.39 -4.25
CA CYS A 75 4.15 -19.01 -4.52
C CYS A 75 3.93 -18.13 -3.28
N ARG A 76 2.75 -18.16 -2.68
CA ARG A 76 2.44 -17.46 -1.43
C ARG A 76 3.47 -17.75 -0.33
N THR A 77 3.73 -19.02 -0.06
CA THR A 77 4.69 -19.43 0.97
C THR A 77 6.10 -18.91 0.70
N ARG A 78 6.54 -18.94 -0.58
CA ARG A 78 7.85 -18.41 -0.96
C ARG A 78 7.94 -16.90 -0.81
N LEU A 79 6.93 -16.17 -1.29
CA LEU A 79 6.91 -14.71 -1.22
C LEU A 79 6.86 -14.22 0.23
N LYS A 80 6.05 -14.85 1.09
CA LYS A 80 6.04 -14.58 2.54
C LYS A 80 7.40 -14.88 3.18
N GLY A 81 8.02 -15.98 2.82
CA GLY A 81 9.37 -16.33 3.32
C GLY A 81 10.46 -15.35 2.86
N TYR A 82 10.31 -14.68 1.71
CA TYR A 82 11.21 -13.60 1.33
C TYR A 82 10.98 -12.35 2.19
N GLU A 83 9.73 -11.96 2.41
CA GLU A 83 9.43 -10.80 3.27
C GLU A 83 9.88 -11.01 4.71
N GLU A 84 9.68 -12.20 5.28
CA GLU A 84 10.16 -12.56 6.63
C GLU A 84 11.68 -12.40 6.80
N LYS A 85 12.43 -12.54 5.72
CA LYS A 85 13.91 -12.42 5.74
C LYS A 85 14.42 -11.05 5.35
N LEU A 86 13.77 -10.38 4.40
CA LEU A 86 14.27 -9.16 3.76
C LEU A 86 13.60 -7.90 4.29
N HIS A 87 12.34 -8.00 4.72
CA HIS A 87 11.53 -6.89 5.25
C HIS A 87 11.46 -5.66 4.32
N LEU A 88 11.44 -5.89 2.97
CA LEU A 88 11.45 -4.78 2.02
C LEU A 88 10.12 -4.04 1.98
N ILE A 89 9.00 -4.75 2.10
CA ILE A 89 7.66 -4.14 2.13
C ILE A 89 7.53 -3.29 3.40
N GLU A 90 7.91 -3.85 4.56
CA GLU A 90 7.90 -3.14 5.83
C GLU A 90 8.74 -1.86 5.77
N LYS A 91 9.98 -1.95 5.29
CA LYS A 91 10.89 -0.81 5.13
C LYS A 91 10.34 0.24 4.16
N PHE A 92 9.75 -0.21 3.06
CA PHE A 92 9.14 0.69 2.07
C PHE A 92 7.95 1.44 2.68
N GLN A 93 7.08 0.75 3.41
CA GLN A 93 5.93 1.37 4.06
C GLN A 93 6.35 2.40 5.11
N LEU A 94 7.35 2.07 5.95
CA LEU A 94 7.90 3.00 6.94
C LEU A 94 8.51 4.25 6.28
N THR A 95 9.29 4.06 5.21
CA THR A 95 9.88 5.17 4.45
C THR A 95 8.80 6.05 3.81
N LYS A 96 7.76 5.44 3.24
CA LYS A 96 6.62 6.16 2.67
C LYS A 96 5.89 6.99 3.71
N LEU A 97 5.61 6.42 4.88
CA LEU A 97 4.97 7.16 5.99
C LEU A 97 5.83 8.33 6.47
N HIS A 98 7.14 8.12 6.60
CA HIS A 98 8.07 9.17 6.98
C HIS A 98 8.10 10.32 5.97
N LEU A 99 8.15 9.99 4.68
CA LEU A 99 8.11 10.97 3.59
C LEU A 99 6.80 11.78 3.58
N ILE A 100 5.65 11.12 3.78
CA ILE A 100 4.36 11.78 3.87
C ILE A 100 4.33 12.73 5.07
N ALA A 101 4.83 12.32 6.23
CA ALA A 101 4.88 13.16 7.42
C ALA A 101 5.74 14.42 7.20
N LYS A 102 6.92 14.27 6.58
CA LYS A 102 7.77 15.41 6.19
C LYS A 102 7.06 16.35 5.21
N PHE A 103 6.42 15.81 4.19
CA PHE A 103 5.67 16.61 3.23
C PHE A 103 4.53 17.41 3.89
N MET A 104 3.79 16.79 4.81
CA MET A 104 2.70 17.44 5.53
C MET A 104 3.21 18.52 6.51
N SER A 105 4.39 18.31 7.12
CA SER A 105 5.06 19.33 7.94
C SER A 105 5.45 20.53 7.09
N ALA A 106 6.18 20.30 6.01
CA ALA A 106 6.60 21.36 5.10
C ALA A 106 5.41 22.16 4.51
N LYS A 107 4.34 21.47 4.13
CA LYS A 107 3.11 22.12 3.66
C LYS A 107 2.52 23.07 4.70
N ARG A 108 2.41 22.64 5.96
CA ARG A 108 1.91 23.48 7.05
C ARG A 108 2.78 24.73 7.25
N SER A 109 4.10 24.56 7.23
CA SER A 109 5.04 25.68 7.37
C SER A 109 4.91 26.69 6.22
N VAL A 110 4.72 26.22 4.98
CA VAL A 110 4.46 27.09 3.82
C VAL A 110 3.13 27.84 3.96
N GLU A 111 2.08 27.18 4.45
CA GLU A 111 0.78 27.81 4.73
C GLU A 111 0.89 28.91 5.81
N GLN A 112 1.70 28.69 6.85
CA GLN A 112 2.00 29.71 7.87
C GLN A 112 2.77 30.90 7.27
N ILE A 113 3.82 30.66 6.49
CA ILE A 113 4.54 31.72 5.77
C ILE A 113 3.58 32.53 4.91
N HIS A 114 2.69 31.87 4.18
CA HIS A 114 1.70 32.55 3.33
C HIS A 114 0.74 33.43 4.15
N ALA A 115 0.28 32.98 5.31
CA ALA A 115 -0.55 33.77 6.22
C ALA A 115 0.21 34.99 6.76
N LEU A 116 1.47 34.81 7.17
CA LEU A 116 2.32 35.89 7.65
C LEU A 116 2.66 36.94 6.58
N THR A 117 2.85 36.53 5.33
CA THR A 117 3.03 37.48 4.24
C THR A 117 1.81 38.38 4.01
N LYS A 118 0.59 37.84 4.15
CA LYS A 118 -0.65 38.62 4.13
C LYS A 118 -0.71 39.60 5.30
N GLN A 119 -0.39 39.16 6.49
CA GLN A 119 -0.35 39.99 7.69
C GLN A 119 0.65 41.14 7.55
N PHE A 120 1.84 40.88 6.97
CA PHE A 120 2.84 41.91 6.70
C PHE A 120 2.32 42.98 5.74
N HIS A 121 1.59 42.60 4.68
CA HIS A 121 0.99 43.56 3.75
C HIS A 121 0.01 44.50 4.41
N GLU A 122 -0.65 44.09 5.49
CA GLU A 122 -1.61 44.91 6.23
C GLU A 122 -0.93 45.75 7.32
N SER A 123 -0.01 45.16 8.08
CA SER A 123 0.59 45.75 9.27
C SER A 123 1.91 46.51 9.01
N HIS A 124 2.68 46.08 8.01
CA HIS A 124 4.05 46.52 7.76
C HIS A 124 4.99 46.37 8.97
N ASP A 125 4.69 45.36 9.83
CA ASP A 125 5.47 45.09 11.03
C ASP A 125 6.67 44.19 10.70
N GLU A 126 7.88 44.72 10.93
CA GLU A 126 9.13 43.98 10.67
C GLU A 126 9.27 42.69 11.52
N ALA A 127 8.59 42.60 12.67
CA ALA A 127 8.59 41.36 13.47
C ALA A 127 8.03 40.17 12.70
N VAL A 128 7.07 40.40 11.81
CA VAL A 128 6.49 39.34 10.95
C VAL A 128 7.52 38.74 10.00
N ILE A 129 8.45 39.57 9.49
CA ILE A 129 9.53 39.10 8.62
C ILE A 129 10.48 38.17 9.37
N VAL A 130 10.80 38.47 10.62
CA VAL A 130 11.64 37.62 11.47
C VAL A 130 10.99 36.25 11.69
N GLU A 131 9.67 36.24 11.90
CA GLU A 131 8.92 34.97 12.07
C GLU A 131 8.91 34.14 10.76
N ILE A 132 8.76 34.76 9.60
CA ILE A 132 8.86 34.12 8.29
C ILE A 132 10.26 33.49 8.11
N GLU A 133 11.33 34.21 8.45
CA GLU A 133 12.70 33.71 8.35
C GLU A 133 12.92 32.48 9.27
N GLN A 134 12.40 32.52 10.49
CA GLN A 134 12.50 31.41 11.42
C GLN A 134 11.81 30.14 10.88
N ILE A 135 10.58 30.27 10.36
CA ILE A 135 9.85 29.13 9.76
C ILE A 135 10.57 28.62 8.53
N SER A 136 11.09 29.50 7.69
CA SER A 136 11.86 29.14 6.50
C SER A 136 13.12 28.34 6.83
N ASN A 137 13.89 28.78 7.83
CA ASN A 137 15.07 28.08 8.33
C ASN A 137 14.72 26.71 8.91
N GLN A 138 13.62 26.61 9.65
CA GLN A 138 13.14 25.33 10.17
C GLN A 138 12.82 24.34 9.05
N ILE A 139 12.18 24.77 7.95
CA ILE A 139 11.91 23.90 6.78
C ILE A 139 13.24 23.40 6.20
N LEU A 140 14.24 24.26 6.07
CA LEU A 140 15.54 23.89 5.50
C LEU A 140 16.29 22.87 6.37
N GLU A 141 16.13 22.93 7.69
CA GLU A 141 16.74 21.98 8.62
C GLU A 141 16.03 20.61 8.62
N GLU A 142 14.70 20.59 8.37
CA GLU A 142 13.89 19.36 8.38
C GLU A 142 13.95 18.59 7.04
N LEU A 143 14.32 19.23 5.94
CA LEU A 143 14.43 18.61 4.61
C LEU A 143 15.77 17.90 4.41
#